data_1b37a4f6bd02c6ded544724142cad405
#
_entry.id   1b37a4f6bd02c6ded544724142cad405
#
_cell.length_a   1.000
_cell.length_b   1.000
_cell.length_c   1.000
_cell.angle_alpha   90.00
_cell.angle_beta   90.00
_cell.angle_gamma   90.00
#
_symmetry.space_group_name_H-M   'P 1'
#
loop_
_entity.id
_entity.type
_entity.pdbx_description
1 polymer ?
#
loop_
_entity_poly.entity_id
_entity_poly.type
_entity_poly.pdbx_seq_one_letter_code
_entity_poly.pdbx_strand_id
1 'polypeptide(L)'
;MPAIGHVTKQKDGNFKGQLKTLSFKAPIDILLNPSKNGDKQPDYRVYSGTVEIGAGWIKTGQTSGEDYVSLSLADPAFGPKKLYANLGRAAGQDDKDVYAVIWNPTD
;
A
#
# COMPACT_ATOMS: atom_id res chain seq x y z
N MET A 1 11.11 3.41 10.25
CA MET A 1 10.47 2.22 9.70
C MET A 1 10.93 2.00 8.28
N PRO A 2 11.34 0.80 7.94
CA PRO A 2 11.91 0.56 6.61
C PRO A 2 10.86 0.55 5.51
N ALA A 3 11.27 1.00 4.34
CA ALA A 3 10.47 0.85 3.13
C ALA A 3 10.62 -0.58 2.62
N ILE A 4 9.49 -1.20 2.30
CA ILE A 4 9.46 -2.55 1.75
C ILE A 4 9.03 -2.56 0.28
N GLY A 5 8.96 -1.40 -0.34
CA GLY A 5 8.62 -1.26 -1.73
C GLY A 5 8.39 0.18 -2.11
N HIS A 6 8.13 0.37 -3.39
CA HIS A 6 7.81 1.68 -3.96
C HIS A 6 6.68 1.53 -4.98
N VAL A 7 5.80 2.50 -5.01
CA VAL A 7 4.72 2.56 -5.99
C VAL A 7 4.64 3.97 -6.57
N THR A 8 4.10 4.06 -7.78
CA THR A 8 3.88 5.35 -8.44
C THR A 8 2.40 5.51 -8.71
N LYS A 9 1.85 6.65 -8.31
CA LYS A 9 0.44 6.96 -8.56
C LYS A 9 0.23 7.22 -10.05
N GLN A 10 -0.76 6.55 -10.62
CA GLN A 10 -1.11 6.68 -12.03
C GLN A 10 -2.18 7.76 -12.22
N LYS A 11 -2.42 8.15 -13.47
CA LYS A 11 -3.41 9.19 -13.81
C LYS A 11 -4.82 8.78 -13.42
N ASP A 12 -5.12 7.47 -13.41
CA ASP A 12 -6.44 6.95 -13.04
C ASP A 12 -6.66 6.84 -11.53
N GLY A 13 -5.66 7.21 -10.72
CA GLY A 13 -5.74 7.12 -9.27
C GLY A 13 -5.26 5.82 -8.68
N ASN A 14 -4.90 4.85 -9.51
CA ASN A 14 -4.31 3.59 -9.05
C ASN A 14 -2.82 3.78 -8.80
N PHE A 15 -2.22 2.82 -8.10
CA PHE A 15 -0.78 2.82 -7.84
C PHE A 15 -0.16 1.56 -8.42
N LYS A 16 1.03 1.67 -9.00
CA LYS A 16 1.77 0.52 -9.51
C LYS A 16 3.22 0.58 -9.06
N GLY A 17 3.76 -0.57 -8.71
CA GLY A 17 5.16 -0.66 -8.29
C GLY A 17 5.55 -2.05 -7.90
N GLN A 18 6.38 -2.17 -6.89
CA GLN A 18 6.83 -3.48 -6.42
C GLN A 18 7.14 -3.48 -4.94
N LEU A 19 6.94 -4.63 -4.32
CA LEU A 19 7.46 -4.93 -3.00
C LEU A 19 8.83 -5.57 -3.17
N LYS A 20 9.77 -5.20 -2.31
CA LYS A 20 11.11 -5.77 -2.31
C LYS A 20 11.63 -5.82 -0.89
N THR A 21 11.82 -7.03 -0.39
CA THR A 21 12.39 -7.28 0.94
C THR A 21 13.58 -8.20 0.81
N LEU A 22 14.16 -8.60 1.94
CA LEU A 22 15.25 -9.57 1.94
C LEU A 22 14.82 -10.92 1.40
N SER A 23 13.56 -11.29 1.56
CA SER A 23 13.09 -12.64 1.27
C SER A 23 12.22 -12.73 0.02
N PHE A 24 11.71 -11.62 -0.51
CA PHE A 24 10.88 -11.69 -1.69
C PHE A 24 10.89 -10.39 -2.50
N LYS A 25 10.51 -10.52 -3.76
CA LYS A 25 10.31 -9.42 -4.68
C LYS A 25 9.08 -9.74 -5.52
N ALA A 26 8.11 -8.81 -5.54
CA ALA A 26 6.85 -9.06 -6.24
C ALA A 26 6.28 -7.75 -6.78
N PRO A 27 5.63 -7.78 -7.96
CA PRO A 27 4.90 -6.61 -8.43
C PRO A 27 3.71 -6.35 -7.52
N ILE A 28 3.30 -5.10 -7.41
CA ILE A 28 2.13 -4.73 -6.62
C ILE A 28 1.32 -3.69 -7.38
N ASP A 29 0.01 -3.92 -7.43
CA ASP A 29 -0.96 -2.97 -7.99
C ASP A 29 -1.97 -2.65 -6.91
N ILE A 30 -2.15 -1.36 -6.63
CA ILE A 30 -3.13 -0.89 -5.66
C ILE A 30 -4.21 -0.19 -6.48
N LEU A 31 -5.36 -0.84 -6.59
CA LEU A 31 -6.43 -0.44 -7.50
C LEU A 31 -7.61 0.15 -6.72
N LEU A 32 -8.19 1.23 -7.24
CA LEU A 32 -9.39 1.79 -6.66
C LEU A 32 -10.49 0.73 -6.62
N ASN A 33 -11.21 0.69 -5.49
CA ASN A 33 -12.30 -0.27 -5.31
C ASN A 33 -13.60 0.34 -5.82
N PRO A 34 -14.12 -0.11 -6.99
CA PRO A 34 -15.35 0.47 -7.54
C PRO A 34 -16.61 0.04 -6.78
N SER A 35 -16.50 -0.99 -5.93
CA SER A 35 -17.62 -1.55 -5.19
C SER A 35 -17.69 -1.05 -3.75
N LYS A 36 -16.95 -0.01 -3.40
CA LYS A 36 -16.97 0.52 -2.04
C LYS A 36 -18.37 1.03 -1.69
N ASN A 37 -18.90 0.50 -0.59
CA ASN A 37 -20.22 0.83 -0.06
C ASN A 37 -20.11 1.09 1.43
N GLY A 38 -19.81 2.32 1.82
CA GLY A 38 -19.70 2.70 3.22
C GLY A 38 -18.25 2.75 3.72
N ASP A 39 -18.07 3.33 4.90
CA ASP A 39 -16.76 3.68 5.43
C ASP A 39 -15.92 2.48 5.84
N LYS A 40 -16.55 1.34 6.10
CA LYS A 40 -15.84 0.14 6.54
C LYS A 40 -15.21 -0.64 5.40
N GLN A 41 -15.67 -0.40 4.18
CA GLN A 41 -15.13 -1.09 3.01
C GLN A 41 -13.85 -0.40 2.55
N PRO A 42 -12.90 -1.17 1.98
CA PRO A 42 -11.64 -0.57 1.57
C PRO A 42 -11.80 0.37 0.38
N ASP A 43 -10.97 1.38 0.36
CA ASP A 43 -10.88 2.32 -0.75
C ASP A 43 -10.11 1.73 -1.94
N TYR A 44 -9.23 0.76 -1.65
CA TYR A 44 -8.38 0.12 -2.65
C TYR A 44 -8.36 -1.38 -2.44
N ARG A 45 -8.13 -2.11 -3.53
CA ARG A 45 -7.80 -3.54 -3.48
C ARG A 45 -6.37 -3.70 -3.98
N VAL A 46 -5.62 -4.60 -3.36
CA VAL A 46 -4.21 -4.79 -3.68
C VAL A 46 -3.99 -6.15 -4.32
N TYR A 47 -3.30 -6.14 -5.46
CA TYR A 47 -3.02 -7.35 -6.23
C TYR A 47 -1.53 -7.47 -6.48
N SER A 48 -1.05 -8.70 -6.60
CA SER A 48 0.24 -9.02 -7.16
C SER A 48 -0.01 -9.91 -8.38
N GLY A 49 0.15 -9.32 -9.58
CA GLY A 49 -0.30 -9.99 -10.80
C GLY A 49 -1.81 -10.16 -10.79
N THR A 50 -2.28 -11.39 -10.83
CA THR A 50 -3.72 -11.70 -10.78
C THR A 50 -4.19 -12.12 -9.39
N VAL A 51 -3.29 -12.15 -8.39
CA VAL A 51 -3.59 -12.63 -7.05
C VAL A 51 -3.92 -11.44 -6.15
N GLU A 52 -5.10 -11.46 -5.55
CA GLU A 52 -5.47 -10.44 -4.58
C GLU A 52 -4.77 -10.74 -3.25
N ILE A 53 -3.99 -9.76 -2.75
CA ILE A 53 -3.20 -9.96 -1.53
C ILE A 53 -3.60 -9.01 -0.41
N GLY A 54 -4.53 -8.10 -0.64
CA GLY A 54 -4.94 -7.22 0.45
C GLY A 54 -5.83 -6.08 0.03
N ALA A 55 -5.87 -5.09 0.89
CA ALA A 55 -6.74 -3.92 0.73
C ALA A 55 -6.06 -2.68 1.30
N GLY A 56 -6.58 -1.52 0.91
CA GLY A 56 -6.09 -0.25 1.41
C GLY A 56 -7.23 0.67 1.82
N TRP A 57 -6.99 1.47 2.85
CA TRP A 57 -7.92 2.45 3.35
C TRP A 57 -7.28 3.83 3.39
N ILE A 58 -8.03 4.85 3.01
CA ILE A 58 -7.59 6.24 3.19
C ILE A 58 -7.87 6.62 4.63
N LYS A 59 -6.83 7.02 5.35
CA LYS A 59 -6.92 7.46 6.74
C LYS A 59 -6.34 8.85 6.87
N THR A 60 -6.76 9.58 7.90
CA THR A 60 -6.25 10.91 8.21
C THR A 60 -5.29 10.83 9.39
N GLY A 61 -4.08 11.37 9.21
CA GLY A 61 -3.08 11.38 10.26
C GLY A 61 -3.51 12.28 11.42
N GLN A 62 -3.36 11.78 12.65
CA GLN A 62 -3.77 12.52 13.84
C GLN A 62 -2.90 13.76 14.08
N THR A 63 -1.62 13.67 13.74
CA THR A 63 -0.67 14.74 13.98
C THR A 63 -0.61 15.71 12.82
N SER A 64 -0.55 15.21 11.59
CA SER A 64 -0.38 16.05 10.40
C SER A 64 -1.69 16.57 9.84
N GLY A 65 -2.81 15.87 10.10
CA GLY A 65 -4.09 16.18 9.48
C GLY A 65 -4.18 15.81 8.01
N GLU A 66 -3.13 15.21 7.46
CA GLU A 66 -3.08 14.83 6.05
C GLU A 66 -3.54 13.38 5.86
N ASP A 67 -4.16 13.12 4.71
CA ASP A 67 -4.60 11.79 4.37
C ASP A 67 -3.43 10.92 3.91
N TYR A 68 -3.51 9.63 4.23
CA TYR A 68 -2.54 8.65 3.75
C TYR A 68 -3.25 7.33 3.50
N VAL A 69 -2.62 6.44 2.73
CA VAL A 69 -3.17 5.13 2.43
C VAL A 69 -2.55 4.10 3.37
N SER A 70 -3.39 3.39 4.11
CA SER A 70 -2.98 2.30 4.99
C SER A 70 -3.30 0.98 4.31
N LEU A 71 -2.31 0.08 4.25
CA LEU A 71 -2.43 -1.20 3.55
C LEU A 71 -2.43 -2.35 4.55
N SER A 72 -3.26 -3.35 4.27
CA SER A 72 -3.27 -4.63 4.98
C SER A 72 -3.09 -5.73 3.94
N LEU A 73 -2.00 -6.45 4.01
CA LEU A 73 -1.60 -7.45 3.03
C LEU A 73 -1.52 -8.82 3.69
N ALA A 74 -1.95 -9.86 2.99
CA ALA A 74 -1.92 -11.22 3.49
C ALA A 74 -1.61 -12.18 2.35
N ASP A 75 -0.63 -13.04 2.57
CA ASP A 75 -0.23 -14.08 1.63
C ASP A 75 0.68 -15.05 2.39
N PRO A 76 0.73 -16.33 2.01
CA PRO A 76 1.66 -17.27 2.64
C PRO A 76 3.12 -16.82 2.61
N ALA A 77 3.51 -16.00 1.62
CA ALA A 77 4.86 -15.46 1.55
C ALA A 77 5.19 -14.52 2.72
N PHE A 78 4.18 -13.93 3.37
CA PHE A 78 4.35 -13.05 4.52
C PHE A 78 4.32 -13.77 5.85
N GLY A 79 4.10 -15.09 5.84
CA GLY A 79 3.93 -15.87 7.06
C GLY A 79 2.48 -15.84 7.54
N PRO A 80 2.23 -16.29 8.79
CA PRO A 80 0.86 -16.46 9.30
C PRO A 80 0.18 -15.14 9.67
N LYS A 81 0.91 -14.07 9.81
CA LYS A 81 0.36 -12.76 10.19
C LYS A 81 0.21 -11.86 8.99
N LYS A 82 -0.78 -10.96 9.05
CA LYS A 82 -0.91 -9.92 8.04
C LYS A 82 0.27 -8.97 8.09
N LEU A 83 0.62 -8.44 6.91
CA LEU A 83 1.63 -7.41 6.78
C LEU A 83 0.93 -6.06 6.68
N TYR A 84 1.29 -5.14 7.57
CA TYR A 84 0.72 -3.80 7.55
C TYR A 84 1.75 -2.79 7.06
N ALA A 85 1.30 -1.85 6.23
CA ALA A 85 2.17 -0.83 5.68
C ALA A 85 1.38 0.44 5.40
N ASN A 86 2.10 1.54 5.25
CA ASN A 86 1.51 2.82 4.87
C ASN A 86 2.23 3.35 3.65
N LEU A 87 1.52 4.05 2.77
CA LEU A 87 2.15 4.79 1.69
C LEU A 87 2.62 6.14 2.23
N GLY A 88 3.89 6.44 2.03
CA GLY A 88 4.48 7.70 2.44
C GLY A 88 5.37 8.28 1.36
N ARG A 89 5.89 9.45 1.61
CA ARG A 89 6.79 10.10 0.66
C ARG A 89 8.06 9.29 0.50
N ALA A 90 8.46 9.04 -0.75
CA ALA A 90 9.71 8.36 -1.02
C ALA A 90 10.88 9.31 -0.75
N ALA A 91 11.85 8.87 0.05
CA ALA A 91 13.02 9.66 0.36
C ALA A 91 13.86 9.87 -0.90
N GLY A 92 14.35 11.10 -1.10
CA GLY A 92 15.21 11.42 -2.23
C GLY A 92 14.50 11.54 -3.57
N GLN A 93 13.17 11.54 -3.58
CA GLN A 93 12.38 11.67 -4.80
C GLN A 93 11.76 13.06 -4.92
N ASP A 94 11.94 13.68 -6.08
CA ASP A 94 11.29 14.94 -6.40
C ASP A 94 9.88 14.75 -6.98
N ASP A 95 9.59 13.53 -7.49
CA ASP A 95 8.30 13.22 -8.09
C ASP A 95 7.26 13.02 -6.99
N LYS A 96 6.21 13.82 -7.02
CA LYS A 96 5.12 13.78 -6.03
C LYS A 96 4.28 12.52 -6.12
N ASP A 97 4.34 11.80 -7.24
CA ASP A 97 3.55 10.60 -7.45
C ASP A 97 4.25 9.32 -7.01
N VAL A 98 5.52 9.41 -6.62
CA VAL A 98 6.27 8.25 -6.14
C VAL A 98 6.15 8.15 -4.62
N TYR A 99 5.69 6.99 -4.16
CA TYR A 99 5.46 6.70 -2.75
C TYR A 99 6.28 5.50 -2.31
N ALA A 100 6.75 5.53 -1.07
CA ALA A 100 7.35 4.37 -0.43
C ALA A 100 6.26 3.57 0.28
N VAL A 101 6.37 2.25 0.22
CA VAL A 101 5.55 1.35 1.03
C VAL A 101 6.31 1.14 2.33
N ILE A 102 5.82 1.75 3.41
CA ILE A 102 6.53 1.79 4.69
C ILE A 102 5.93 0.75 5.62
N TRP A 103 6.76 -0.20 6.05
CA TRP A 103 6.32 -1.28 6.93
C TRP A 103 5.90 -0.75 8.29
N ASN A 104 4.75 -1.21 8.77
CA ASN A 104 4.22 -0.87 10.09
C ASN A 104 4.01 -2.15 10.89
N PRO A 105 5.00 -2.59 11.67
CA PRO A 105 4.95 -3.90 12.33
C PRO A 105 4.03 -3.97 13.55
N THR A 106 3.53 -2.85 14.04
CA THR A 106 2.79 -2.81 15.30
C THR A 106 1.30 -3.05 15.18
N ASP A 107 0.77 -3.10 13.98
CA ASP A 107 -0.69 -3.29 13.78
C ASP A 107 -1.08 -4.74 13.61
#